data_7e1221f14c01661e8c6906cf9a661f21
#
_entry.id   7e1221f14c01661e8c6906cf9a661f21
#
_cell.length_a   1.000
_cell.length_b   1.000
_cell.length_c   1.000
_cell.angle_alpha   90.00
_cell.angle_beta   90.00
_cell.angle_gamma   90.00
#
_symmetry.space_group_name_H-M   'P 1'
#
loop_
_entity.id
_entity.type
_entity.pdbx_description
1 polymer ?
#
loop_
_entity_poly.entity_id
_entity_poly.type
_entity_poly.pdbx_seq_one_letter_code
_entity_poly.pdbx_strand_id
1 'polypeptide(L)'
;MRKIFYISLSILVVITIVAFKSTNIKSRDTKQVYNDSILFAGEKHFKNIQQLTFGGDNAEAYWSYDSKYLIFQRTDLKQGILCDEMFVGKVPTKPGEKFSPSLISNGKGRTTCGFFMKDGKHVIYASTHLGADSCPPVPDRKKYGNKYIWPLYTSFDIFKADMNGIIVKQ
;
A
#
# COMPACT_ATOMS: atom_id res chain seq x y z
N MET A 1 25.65 -50.17 -57.34
CA MET A 1 26.33 -49.59 -56.18
C MET A 1 25.89 -48.12 -56.08
N ARG A 2 24.95 -47.79 -55.18
CA ARG A 2 24.45 -46.44 -54.96
C ARG A 2 25.18 -45.82 -53.74
N LYS A 3 25.94 -44.75 -54.03
CA LYS A 3 26.58 -43.98 -52.95
C LYS A 3 25.59 -42.97 -52.40
N ILE A 4 25.22 -43.13 -51.14
CA ILE A 4 24.35 -42.21 -50.39
C ILE A 4 25.25 -41.09 -49.83
N PHE A 5 25.02 -39.85 -50.30
CA PHE A 5 25.65 -38.67 -49.74
C PHE A 5 24.88 -38.20 -48.48
N TYR A 6 25.52 -38.24 -47.35
CA TYR A 6 24.99 -37.61 -46.12
C TYR A 6 25.38 -36.13 -46.15
N ILE A 7 24.38 -35.28 -46.32
CA ILE A 7 24.52 -33.83 -46.13
C ILE A 7 24.34 -33.57 -44.64
N SER A 8 25.42 -33.24 -43.94
CA SER A 8 25.43 -32.77 -42.57
C SER A 8 24.90 -31.34 -42.54
N LEU A 9 23.67 -31.14 -42.03
CA LEU A 9 23.09 -29.82 -41.84
C LEU A 9 23.54 -29.31 -40.48
N SER A 10 24.57 -28.49 -40.44
CA SER A 10 25.01 -27.80 -39.24
C SER A 10 24.07 -26.64 -38.95
N ILE A 11 23.17 -26.81 -37.99
CA ILE A 11 22.30 -25.73 -37.49
C ILE A 11 23.15 -24.82 -36.61
N LEU A 12 23.50 -23.65 -37.14
CA LEU A 12 24.12 -22.57 -36.39
C LEU A 12 23.07 -21.89 -35.51
N VAL A 13 23.01 -22.27 -34.23
CA VAL A 13 22.17 -21.59 -33.25
C VAL A 13 22.85 -20.29 -32.87
N VAL A 14 22.42 -19.18 -33.43
CA VAL A 14 22.82 -17.84 -33.01
C VAL A 14 22.08 -17.50 -31.75
N ILE A 15 22.72 -17.65 -30.59
CA ILE A 15 22.21 -17.18 -29.31
C ILE A 15 22.39 -15.67 -29.27
N THR A 16 21.36 -14.91 -29.59
CA THR A 16 21.32 -13.47 -29.33
C THR A 16 21.17 -13.24 -27.84
N ILE A 17 22.27 -12.96 -27.17
CA ILE A 17 22.28 -12.48 -25.78
C ILE A 17 21.72 -11.06 -25.81
N VAL A 18 20.41 -10.90 -25.55
CA VAL A 18 19.82 -9.61 -25.25
C VAL A 18 20.34 -9.19 -23.88
N ALA A 19 21.35 -8.35 -23.87
CA ALA A 19 21.83 -7.71 -22.65
C ALA A 19 20.71 -6.78 -22.15
N PHE A 20 19.90 -7.25 -21.22
CA PHE A 20 19.01 -6.41 -20.41
C PHE A 20 19.93 -5.44 -19.65
N LYS A 21 20.06 -4.22 -20.16
CA LYS A 21 20.59 -3.12 -19.35
C LYS A 21 19.56 -2.93 -18.22
N SER A 22 19.86 -3.53 -17.07
CA SER A 22 19.21 -3.19 -15.82
C SER A 22 19.46 -1.70 -15.61
N THR A 23 18.47 -0.88 -15.94
CA THR A 23 18.46 0.51 -15.50
C THR A 23 18.35 0.43 -13.99
N ASN A 24 19.47 0.63 -13.32
CA ASN A 24 19.48 0.91 -11.89
C ASN A 24 18.62 2.16 -11.69
N ILE A 25 17.32 1.95 -11.47
CA ILE A 25 16.47 2.95 -10.85
C ILE A 25 17.10 3.15 -9.48
N LYS A 26 17.93 4.20 -9.38
CA LYS A 26 18.39 4.68 -8.09
C LYS A 26 17.14 4.88 -7.26
N SER A 27 16.84 3.93 -6.40
CA SER A 27 15.94 4.14 -5.28
C SER A 27 16.39 5.46 -4.68
N ARG A 28 15.56 6.51 -4.78
CA ARG A 28 15.81 7.72 -4.01
C ARG A 28 15.92 7.24 -2.59
N ASP A 29 17.12 7.29 -2.05
CA ASP A 29 17.38 7.13 -0.63
C ASP A 29 16.62 8.26 0.08
N THR A 30 15.35 8.01 0.32
CA THR A 30 14.58 8.85 1.22
C THR A 30 15.13 8.54 2.60
N LYS A 31 16.23 9.22 2.97
CA LYS A 31 16.63 9.34 4.36
C LYS A 31 15.35 9.68 5.10
N GLN A 32 14.99 8.83 6.03
CA GLN A 32 13.92 9.11 6.99
C GLN A 32 14.40 10.33 7.77
N VAL A 33 13.97 11.50 7.32
CA VAL A 33 14.35 12.76 7.92
C VAL A 33 13.35 12.97 9.05
N TYR A 34 13.82 12.92 10.28
CA TYR A 34 13.11 13.59 11.37
C TYR A 34 12.97 15.04 10.92
N ASN A 35 11.76 15.43 10.59
CA ASN A 35 11.55 16.74 10.03
C ASN A 35 11.00 17.67 11.09
N ASP A 36 11.89 18.23 11.90
CA ASP A 36 11.52 19.29 12.84
C ASP A 36 10.92 20.52 12.15
N SER A 37 10.98 20.59 10.81
CA SER A 37 10.36 21.67 10.03
C SER A 37 8.81 21.62 10.03
N ILE A 38 8.20 20.54 10.49
CA ILE A 38 6.75 20.46 10.75
C ILE A 38 6.37 20.98 12.14
N LEU A 39 7.33 21.28 13.00
CA LEU A 39 7.07 21.93 14.28
C LEU A 39 6.97 23.44 14.08
N PHE A 40 5.95 24.07 14.64
CA PHE A 40 5.85 25.53 14.67
C PHE A 40 6.51 26.10 15.90
N ALA A 41 6.91 27.36 15.82
CA ALA A 41 7.52 28.06 16.93
C ALA A 41 6.57 28.09 18.16
N GLY A 42 7.03 27.56 19.31
CA GLY A 42 6.23 27.47 20.52
C GLY A 42 5.55 26.12 20.76
N GLU A 43 5.72 25.12 19.85
CA GLU A 43 5.25 23.75 20.09
C GLU A 43 5.94 23.16 21.35
N LYS A 44 5.13 22.69 22.28
CA LYS A 44 5.61 22.15 23.56
C LYS A 44 5.28 20.68 23.78
N HIS A 45 4.42 20.11 22.95
CA HIS A 45 3.86 18.78 23.15
C HIS A 45 4.49 17.71 22.27
N PHE A 46 4.95 18.09 21.06
CA PHE A 46 5.49 17.14 20.09
C PHE A 46 7.01 17.27 19.97
N LYS A 47 7.65 16.10 19.91
CA LYS A 47 9.10 15.95 19.67
C LYS A 47 9.30 14.82 18.69
N ASN A 48 10.36 14.88 17.89
CA ASN A 48 10.77 13.79 16.99
C ASN A 48 9.64 13.36 16.05
N ILE A 49 8.95 14.33 15.45
CA ILE A 49 7.88 14.03 14.48
C ILE A 49 8.50 13.36 13.28
N GLN A 50 7.94 12.23 12.89
CA GLN A 50 8.37 11.45 11.74
C GLN A 50 7.23 11.29 10.75
N GLN A 51 7.47 11.69 9.50
CA GLN A 51 6.57 11.40 8.41
C GLN A 51 6.78 9.95 7.97
N LEU A 52 5.72 9.13 8.02
CA LEU A 52 5.77 7.70 7.67
C LEU A 52 5.33 7.42 6.23
N THR A 53 4.44 8.25 5.66
CA THR A 53 3.89 8.06 4.31
C THR A 53 4.23 9.24 3.40
N PHE A 54 4.48 8.96 2.11
CA PHE A 54 4.92 9.96 1.13
C PHE A 54 4.07 9.84 -0.15
N GLY A 55 3.07 10.69 -0.28
CA GLY A 55 2.12 10.71 -1.39
C GLY A 55 0.84 9.92 -1.12
N GLY A 56 -0.18 10.17 -1.96
CA GLY A 56 -1.53 9.69 -1.75
C GLY A 56 -2.23 10.38 -0.57
N ASP A 57 -3.47 9.99 -0.32
CA ASP A 57 -4.24 10.38 0.87
C ASP A 57 -4.14 9.24 1.87
N ASN A 58 -3.65 9.53 3.09
CA ASN A 58 -3.49 8.56 4.17
C ASN A 58 -4.20 9.09 5.41
N ALA A 59 -5.09 8.29 5.97
CA ALA A 59 -5.93 8.73 7.08
C ALA A 59 -6.29 7.58 8.02
N GLU A 60 -6.98 7.90 9.13
CA GLU A 60 -7.53 6.94 10.09
C GLU A 60 -6.47 5.93 10.57
N ALA A 61 -5.31 6.45 11.05
CA ALA A 61 -4.23 5.62 11.54
C ALA A 61 -4.40 5.24 13.02
N TYR A 62 -4.43 3.94 13.30
CA TYR A 62 -4.59 3.40 14.65
C TYR A 62 -3.47 2.42 14.99
N TRP A 63 -3.02 2.44 16.24
CA TRP A 63 -1.98 1.57 16.74
C TRP A 63 -2.48 0.17 17.05
N SER A 64 -1.60 -0.82 16.83
CA SER A 64 -1.78 -2.15 17.41
C SER A 64 -1.65 -2.09 18.96
N TYR A 65 -2.23 -3.07 19.65
CA TYR A 65 -2.19 -3.12 21.11
C TYR A 65 -0.78 -3.21 21.71
N ASP A 66 0.17 -3.76 20.95
CA ASP A 66 1.59 -3.83 21.33
C ASP A 66 2.40 -2.62 20.85
N SER A 67 1.74 -1.63 20.25
CA SER A 67 2.34 -0.38 19.74
C SER A 67 3.45 -0.58 18.68
N LYS A 68 3.43 -1.70 17.95
CA LYS A 68 4.43 -1.98 16.90
C LYS A 68 3.96 -1.70 15.50
N TYR A 69 2.66 -1.72 15.25
CA TYR A 69 2.06 -1.58 13.93
C TYR A 69 1.06 -0.44 13.90
N LEU A 70 0.88 0.12 12.71
CA LEU A 70 -0.23 1.00 12.37
C LEU A 70 -1.10 0.33 11.31
N ILE A 71 -2.43 0.40 11.49
CA ILE A 71 -3.41 0.17 10.45
C ILE A 71 -3.95 1.53 10.02
N PHE A 72 -4.10 1.75 8.71
CA PHE A 72 -4.59 3.02 8.17
C PHE A 72 -5.22 2.82 6.79
N GLN A 73 -6.05 3.74 6.37
CA GLN A 73 -6.60 3.77 5.01
C GLN A 73 -5.72 4.63 4.10
N ARG A 74 -5.63 4.22 2.83
CA ARG A 74 -4.85 4.91 1.80
C ARG A 74 -5.55 4.89 0.46
N THR A 75 -5.60 6.06 -0.18
CA THR A 75 -5.88 6.24 -1.61
C THR A 75 -4.61 6.78 -2.28
N ASP A 76 -4.19 6.21 -3.41
CA ASP A 76 -3.04 6.72 -4.18
C ASP A 76 -3.22 6.43 -5.66
N LEU A 77 -3.79 7.37 -6.39
CA LEU A 77 -4.08 7.23 -7.82
C LEU A 77 -2.83 6.96 -8.65
N LYS A 78 -1.67 7.48 -8.23
CA LYS A 78 -0.38 7.26 -8.92
C LYS A 78 0.11 5.82 -8.80
N GLN A 79 -0.33 5.12 -7.77
CA GLN A 79 -0.02 3.70 -7.53
C GLN A 79 -1.18 2.76 -7.87
N GLY A 80 -2.25 3.28 -8.51
CA GLY A 80 -3.41 2.50 -8.90
C GLY A 80 -4.38 2.18 -7.76
N ILE A 81 -4.24 2.82 -6.60
CA ILE A 81 -5.15 2.69 -5.46
C ILE A 81 -6.24 3.75 -5.62
N LEU A 82 -7.36 3.36 -6.24
CA LEU A 82 -8.37 4.28 -6.73
C LEU A 82 -9.31 4.83 -5.66
N CYS A 83 -9.47 4.13 -4.56
CA CYS A 83 -10.19 4.56 -3.37
C CYS A 83 -9.55 3.95 -2.12
N ASP A 84 -10.07 4.32 -0.95
CA ASP A 84 -9.45 3.90 0.31
C ASP A 84 -9.35 2.38 0.42
N GLU A 85 -8.13 1.90 0.64
CA GLU A 85 -7.79 0.54 0.96
C GLU A 85 -7.08 0.49 2.32
N MET A 86 -7.22 -0.63 3.04
CA MET A 86 -6.59 -0.78 4.35
C MET A 86 -5.17 -1.32 4.23
N PHE A 87 -4.25 -0.64 4.88
CA PHE A 87 -2.84 -1.01 4.97
C PHE A 87 -2.42 -1.23 6.42
N VAL A 88 -1.49 -2.16 6.63
CA VAL A 88 -0.83 -2.38 7.92
C VAL A 88 0.67 -2.30 7.72
N GLY A 89 1.36 -1.55 8.56
CA GLY A 89 2.82 -1.44 8.54
C GLY A 89 3.43 -1.46 9.93
N LYS A 90 4.60 -2.08 10.04
CA LYS A 90 5.42 -2.01 11.24
C LYS A 90 6.05 -0.63 11.34
N VAL A 91 5.88 0.03 12.48
CA VAL A 91 6.43 1.36 12.69
C VAL A 91 7.94 1.25 12.92
N PRO A 92 8.76 2.02 12.17
CA PRO A 92 10.19 2.06 12.35
C PRO A 92 10.58 2.49 13.76
N THR A 93 11.53 1.78 14.36
CA THR A 93 12.04 2.07 15.72
C THR A 93 13.50 2.52 15.72
N LYS A 94 14.18 2.39 14.57
CA LYS A 94 15.59 2.73 14.42
C LYS A 94 15.79 3.77 13.32
N PRO A 95 16.79 4.66 13.45
CA PRO A 95 17.15 5.58 12.37
C PRO A 95 17.46 4.83 11.08
N GLY A 96 16.88 5.30 9.95
CA GLY A 96 17.10 4.71 8.63
C GLY A 96 16.20 3.50 8.28
N GLU A 97 15.46 2.95 9.25
CA GLU A 97 14.44 1.94 8.99
C GLU A 97 13.28 2.56 8.22
N LYS A 98 12.81 1.91 7.15
CA LYS A 98 11.72 2.42 6.30
C LYS A 98 10.39 1.86 6.75
N PHE A 99 9.36 2.71 6.74
CA PHE A 99 7.98 2.27 6.89
C PHE A 99 7.51 1.65 5.57
N SER A 100 7.22 0.35 5.57
CA SER A 100 6.82 -0.42 4.40
C SER A 100 5.49 -1.12 4.67
N PRO A 101 4.35 -0.42 4.56
CA PRO A 101 3.05 -1.02 4.83
C PRO A 101 2.63 -1.97 3.72
N SER A 102 1.88 -3.00 4.08
CA SER A 102 1.27 -3.97 3.18
C SER A 102 -0.23 -3.81 3.15
N LEU A 103 -0.83 -4.06 1.99
CA LEU A 103 -2.28 -4.12 1.83
C LEU A 103 -2.83 -5.27 2.67
N ILE A 104 -3.87 -5.01 3.48
CA ILE A 104 -4.58 -6.01 4.30
C ILE A 104 -6.00 -6.25 3.81
N SER A 105 -6.61 -5.27 3.15
CA SER A 105 -7.86 -5.45 2.41
C SER A 105 -7.63 -6.24 1.12
N ASN A 106 -8.70 -6.64 0.45
CA ASN A 106 -8.62 -7.44 -0.77
C ASN A 106 -8.37 -6.64 -2.05
N GLY A 107 -8.20 -5.31 -1.93
CA GLY A 107 -7.99 -4.42 -3.07
C GLY A 107 -9.24 -4.15 -3.92
N LYS A 108 -10.43 -4.40 -3.38
CA LYS A 108 -11.72 -4.26 -4.06
C LYS A 108 -12.68 -3.41 -3.26
N GLY A 109 -13.52 -2.65 -3.98
CA GLY A 109 -14.48 -1.75 -3.38
C GLY A 109 -13.78 -0.57 -2.70
N ARG A 110 -14.38 -0.06 -1.63
CA ARG A 110 -13.81 0.96 -0.74
C ARG A 110 -13.78 0.43 0.68
N THR A 111 -12.70 0.66 1.39
CA THR A 111 -12.56 0.28 2.79
C THR A 111 -12.48 1.51 3.69
N THR A 112 -12.75 1.36 4.97
CA THR A 112 -12.60 2.43 5.97
C THR A 112 -12.50 1.87 7.38
N CYS A 113 -12.05 2.71 8.34
CA CYS A 113 -12.13 2.47 9.78
C CYS A 113 -11.52 1.13 10.23
N GLY A 114 -10.27 0.86 9.81
CA GLY A 114 -9.58 -0.35 10.21
C GLY A 114 -9.14 -0.32 11.67
N PHE A 115 -9.22 -1.45 12.37
CA PHE A 115 -8.83 -1.56 13.78
C PHE A 115 -8.19 -2.91 14.09
N PHE A 116 -7.17 -2.93 14.95
CA PHE A 116 -6.57 -4.17 15.41
C PHE A 116 -7.46 -4.88 16.43
N MET A 117 -7.56 -6.18 16.34
CA MET A 117 -8.16 -6.99 17.39
C MET A 117 -7.15 -7.25 18.51
N LYS A 118 -7.67 -7.40 19.73
CA LYS A 118 -6.84 -7.59 20.94
C LYS A 118 -5.99 -8.86 20.92
N ASP A 119 -6.35 -9.82 20.09
CA ASP A 119 -5.61 -11.08 19.92
C ASP A 119 -4.25 -10.91 19.21
N GLY A 120 -3.96 -9.72 18.64
CA GLY A 120 -2.74 -9.41 17.91
C GLY A 120 -2.56 -10.17 16.59
N LYS A 121 -3.60 -10.88 16.13
CA LYS A 121 -3.57 -11.72 14.93
C LYS A 121 -4.51 -11.24 13.83
N HIS A 122 -5.52 -10.48 14.18
CA HIS A 122 -6.57 -10.06 13.27
C HIS A 122 -6.77 -8.55 13.30
N VAL A 123 -7.33 -8.05 12.22
CA VAL A 123 -7.88 -6.69 12.10
C VAL A 123 -9.33 -6.78 11.67
N ILE A 124 -10.11 -5.74 11.96
CA ILE A 124 -11.45 -5.53 11.43
C ILE A 124 -11.49 -4.22 10.65
N TYR A 125 -12.30 -4.16 9.62
CA TYR A 125 -12.53 -2.95 8.83
C TYR A 125 -13.87 -3.02 8.10
N ALA A 126 -14.40 -1.87 7.71
CA ALA A 126 -15.58 -1.81 6.85
C ALA A 126 -15.16 -1.86 5.38
N SER A 127 -15.94 -2.52 4.52
CA SER A 127 -15.70 -2.61 3.09
C SER A 127 -16.99 -2.75 2.28
N THR A 128 -16.96 -2.22 1.05
CA THR A 128 -18.08 -2.31 0.09
C THR A 128 -17.88 -3.42 -0.95
N HIS A 129 -16.83 -4.24 -0.86
CA HIS A 129 -16.42 -5.17 -1.92
C HIS A 129 -17.45 -6.25 -2.26
N LEU A 130 -18.37 -6.59 -1.36
CA LEU A 130 -19.49 -7.49 -1.70
C LEU A 130 -20.56 -6.82 -2.57
N GLY A 131 -20.63 -5.50 -2.57
CA GLY A 131 -21.54 -4.76 -3.45
C GLY A 131 -20.98 -4.60 -4.87
N ALA A 132 -19.67 -4.36 -5.01
CA ALA A 132 -18.96 -4.28 -6.28
C ALA A 132 -17.44 -4.33 -6.06
N ASP A 133 -16.71 -4.87 -7.04
CA ASP A 133 -15.24 -4.86 -7.05
C ASP A 133 -14.66 -3.45 -7.24
N SER A 134 -15.39 -2.57 -7.93
CA SER A 134 -14.98 -1.19 -8.20
C SER A 134 -15.24 -0.25 -7.03
N CYS A 135 -14.52 0.87 -7.01
CA CYS A 135 -14.79 1.96 -6.09
C CYS A 135 -16.23 2.48 -6.24
N PRO A 136 -16.99 2.64 -5.17
CA PRO A 136 -18.31 3.24 -5.25
C PRO A 136 -18.23 4.71 -5.70
N PRO A 137 -19.23 5.24 -6.44
CA PRO A 137 -19.20 6.59 -6.96
C PRO A 137 -19.17 7.62 -5.83
N VAL A 138 -18.29 8.62 -5.97
CA VAL A 138 -18.22 9.73 -5.03
C VAL A 138 -19.23 10.80 -5.44
N PRO A 139 -20.05 11.33 -4.51
CA PRO A 139 -20.99 12.40 -4.80
C PRO A 139 -20.30 13.65 -5.36
N ASP A 140 -20.89 14.24 -6.40
CA ASP A 140 -20.42 15.53 -6.93
C ASP A 140 -20.72 16.65 -5.94
N ARG A 141 -19.71 17.18 -5.28
CA ARG A 141 -19.82 18.23 -4.27
C ARG A 141 -20.47 19.51 -4.83
N LYS A 142 -20.31 19.80 -6.12
CA LYS A 142 -20.92 20.99 -6.75
C LYS A 142 -22.45 20.98 -6.64
N LYS A 143 -23.07 19.80 -6.74
CA LYS A 143 -24.53 19.63 -6.58
C LYS A 143 -25.03 19.97 -5.19
N TYR A 144 -24.14 20.07 -4.21
CA TYR A 144 -24.47 20.32 -2.80
C TYR A 144 -23.81 21.64 -2.28
N GLY A 145 -23.54 22.59 -3.17
CA GLY A 145 -22.98 23.89 -2.80
C GLY A 145 -21.56 23.80 -2.25
N ASN A 146 -20.74 22.87 -2.74
CA ASN A 146 -19.38 22.58 -2.29
C ASN A 146 -19.25 22.17 -0.80
N LYS A 147 -20.35 21.75 -0.18
CA LYS A 147 -20.31 21.22 1.18
C LYS A 147 -19.50 19.93 1.23
N TYR A 148 -18.82 19.71 2.36
CA TYR A 148 -18.22 18.42 2.63
C TYR A 148 -19.32 17.37 2.82
N ILE A 149 -19.28 16.29 2.03
CA ILE A 149 -20.23 15.19 2.11
C ILE A 149 -19.43 13.93 2.37
N TRP A 150 -19.83 13.18 3.39
CA TRP A 150 -19.35 11.84 3.65
C TRP A 150 -20.40 10.85 3.16
N PRO A 151 -20.14 10.17 2.03
CA PRO A 151 -21.12 9.22 1.52
C PRO A 151 -21.15 7.96 2.39
N LEU A 152 -22.37 7.55 2.78
CA LEU A 152 -22.60 6.24 3.37
C LEU A 152 -23.16 5.32 2.28
N TYR A 153 -22.45 4.22 2.04
CA TYR A 153 -22.90 3.22 1.07
C TYR A 153 -23.58 2.07 1.80
N THR A 154 -24.77 1.66 1.32
CA THR A 154 -25.53 0.55 1.90
C THR A 154 -24.83 -0.80 1.78
N SER A 155 -23.80 -0.88 0.95
CA SER A 155 -22.96 -2.06 0.75
C SER A 155 -21.78 -2.17 1.73
N PHE A 156 -21.66 -1.27 2.71
CA PHE A 156 -20.65 -1.43 3.76
C PHE A 156 -21.03 -2.56 4.71
N ASP A 157 -20.15 -3.54 4.82
CA ASP A 157 -20.16 -4.59 5.83
C ASP A 157 -18.84 -4.62 6.61
N ILE A 158 -18.83 -5.25 7.78
CA ILE A 158 -17.63 -5.39 8.62
C ILE A 158 -16.96 -6.72 8.33
N PHE A 159 -15.66 -6.66 8.05
CA PHE A 159 -14.83 -7.80 7.74
C PHE A 159 -13.71 -7.97 8.76
N LYS A 160 -13.36 -9.21 9.00
CA LYS A 160 -12.17 -9.59 9.77
C LYS A 160 -11.15 -10.18 8.82
N ALA A 161 -9.91 -9.71 8.92
CA ALA A 161 -8.76 -10.24 8.16
C ALA A 161 -7.67 -10.73 9.09
N ASP A 162 -6.94 -11.76 8.61
CA ASP A 162 -5.79 -12.34 9.30
C ASP A 162 -4.51 -11.55 8.95
N MET A 163 -3.68 -11.28 9.94
CA MET A 163 -2.40 -10.59 9.78
C MET A 163 -1.23 -11.52 9.47
N ASN A 164 -1.40 -12.84 9.41
CA ASN A 164 -0.30 -13.80 9.28
C ASN A 164 0.59 -13.52 8.05
N GLY A 165 0.01 -13.13 6.93
CA GLY A 165 0.75 -12.79 5.71
C GLY A 165 1.58 -11.48 5.82
N ILE A 166 1.29 -10.61 6.77
CA ILE A 166 1.96 -9.33 6.97
C ILE A 166 3.10 -9.47 7.98
N ILE A 167 2.89 -10.23 9.04
CA ILE A 167 3.88 -10.42 10.11
C ILE A 167 5.12 -11.17 9.61
N VAL A 168 4.96 -12.07 8.63
CA VAL A 168 6.05 -12.91 8.10
C VAL A 168 6.90 -12.19 7.04
N LYS A 169 6.40 -11.11 6.43
CA LYS A 169 7.09 -10.38 5.34
C LYS A 169 7.95 -9.22 5.80
N GLN A 170 8.07 -9.01 7.08
CA GLN A 170 8.86 -7.95 7.72
C GLN A 170 10.02 -8.57 8.54
#